data_5e406d21737da76dff37c7262c3a9bc3
#
_entry.id   5e406d21737da76dff37c7262c3a9bc3
#
_cell.length_a   1.000
_cell.length_b   1.000
_cell.length_c   1.000
_cell.angle_alpha   90.00
_cell.angle_beta   90.00
_cell.angle_gamma   90.00
#
_symmetry.space_group_name_H-M   'P 1'
#
loop_
_entity.id
_entity.type
_entity.pdbx_description
1 polymer ?
#
loop_
_entity_poly.entity_id
_entity_poly.type
_entity_poly.pdbx_seq_one_letter_code
_entity_poly.pdbx_strand_id
1 'polypeptide(L)'
;MDAYKALASSYDRLTSDVDYKALVDFYWEILRREKVSPRTAVDLACGTGSVTELLCKKGLKTIGVDLSEDMLTQAQQKTAGLENRPMFICQPLQRLRLRRGVDLAVCALDSLDYITEPEDCRQAIFRVYRALNPGGIFIFDINTPEKLRAMDGQVFLDEDDSVYCVWRGEFSEETNICSYGMDLFQRHGKLWSRSFEEHREYAYSADQLVGWLREVGFTGIAVYGDRWLEPPKAGEQRIYIKARKGIVK
;
A
#
# COMPACT_ATOMS: atom_id res chain seq x y z
N MET A 1 -12.47 -6.68 11.29
CA MET A 1 -11.95 -6.72 9.90
C MET A 1 -11.02 -7.93 9.81
N ASP A 2 -11.49 -9.01 9.18
CA ASP A 2 -10.72 -10.27 9.05
C ASP A 2 -10.13 -10.44 7.63
N ALA A 3 -10.02 -9.33 6.88
CA ALA A 3 -9.36 -9.34 5.57
C ALA A 3 -7.89 -9.77 5.73
N TYR A 4 -7.39 -10.55 4.79
CA TYR A 4 -6.03 -11.10 4.75
C TYR A 4 -5.69 -12.22 5.74
N LYS A 5 -6.64 -12.75 6.54
CA LYS A 5 -6.34 -13.81 7.51
C LYS A 5 -6.08 -15.15 6.83
N ALA A 6 -6.97 -15.55 5.91
CA ALA A 6 -6.77 -16.77 5.12
C ALA A 6 -5.75 -16.56 3.99
N LEU A 7 -5.64 -15.31 3.50
CA LEU A 7 -4.78 -14.93 2.38
C LEU A 7 -3.30 -14.83 2.76
N ALA A 8 -2.96 -14.49 4.02
CA ALA A 8 -1.58 -14.18 4.43
C ALA A 8 -0.56 -15.26 4.01
N SER A 9 -0.92 -16.55 4.13
CA SER A 9 -0.05 -17.67 3.74
C SER A 9 0.09 -17.86 2.22
N SER A 10 -0.83 -17.31 1.42
CA SER A 10 -0.85 -17.45 -0.05
C SER A 10 -0.62 -16.10 -0.76
N TYR A 11 -0.54 -15.00 0.00
CA TYR A 11 -0.46 -13.64 -0.53
C TYR A 11 0.69 -13.43 -1.50
N ASP A 12 1.91 -13.81 -1.10
CA ASP A 12 3.11 -13.66 -1.96
C ASP A 12 3.01 -14.44 -3.28
N ARG A 13 2.23 -15.52 -3.30
CA ARG A 13 1.98 -16.31 -4.50
C ARG A 13 0.95 -15.63 -5.40
N LEU A 14 -0.14 -15.12 -4.83
CA LEU A 14 -1.17 -14.39 -5.57
C LEU A 14 -0.72 -13.02 -6.06
N THR A 15 0.38 -12.50 -5.50
CA THR A 15 1.02 -11.25 -5.92
C THR A 15 2.37 -11.49 -6.59
N SER A 16 2.60 -12.69 -7.12
CA SER A 16 3.88 -13.06 -7.76
C SER A 16 4.17 -12.30 -9.06
N ASP A 17 3.14 -11.74 -9.69
CA ASP A 17 3.20 -10.87 -10.85
C ASP A 17 3.62 -9.43 -10.52
N VAL A 18 3.59 -9.04 -9.24
CA VAL A 18 3.99 -7.70 -8.81
C VAL A 18 5.51 -7.58 -8.81
N ASP A 19 6.04 -6.73 -9.70
CA ASP A 19 7.46 -6.39 -9.69
C ASP A 19 7.77 -5.36 -8.58
N TYR A 20 7.90 -5.85 -7.35
CA TYR A 20 8.25 -5.04 -6.17
C TYR A 20 9.61 -4.34 -6.33
N LYS A 21 10.53 -4.95 -7.09
CA LYS A 21 11.84 -4.33 -7.35
C LYS A 21 11.68 -3.09 -8.22
N ALA A 22 10.94 -3.19 -9.32
CA ALA A 22 10.65 -2.05 -10.18
C ALA A 22 9.89 -0.94 -9.43
N LEU A 23 8.96 -1.32 -8.54
CA LEU A 23 8.25 -0.37 -7.67
C LEU A 23 9.20 0.41 -6.76
N VAL A 24 10.10 -0.29 -6.05
CA VAL A 24 11.07 0.35 -5.17
C VAL A 24 12.07 1.18 -5.99
N ASP A 25 12.53 0.70 -7.15
CA ASP A 25 13.42 1.46 -8.02
C ASP A 25 12.74 2.76 -8.51
N PHE A 26 11.43 2.75 -8.77
CA PHE A 26 10.65 3.95 -9.07
C PHE A 26 10.64 4.95 -7.89
N TYR A 27 10.49 4.48 -6.64
CA TYR A 27 10.60 5.34 -5.47
C TYR A 27 11.99 6.00 -5.38
N TRP A 28 13.05 5.25 -5.71
CA TRP A 28 14.42 5.80 -5.74
C TRP A 28 14.59 6.87 -6.81
N GLU A 29 13.93 6.72 -7.98
CA GLU A 29 13.96 7.73 -9.02
C GLU A 29 13.26 9.03 -8.57
N ILE A 30 12.12 8.94 -7.85
CA ILE A 30 11.46 10.09 -7.22
C ILE A 30 12.42 10.76 -6.22
N LEU A 31 13.03 9.99 -5.31
CA LEU A 31 13.94 10.52 -4.30
C LEU A 31 15.17 11.20 -4.93
N ARG A 32 15.70 10.65 -6.02
CA ARG A 32 16.81 11.22 -6.77
C ARG A 32 16.43 12.59 -7.38
N ARG A 33 15.24 12.72 -7.98
CA ARG A 33 14.71 14.00 -8.50
C ARG A 33 14.53 15.02 -7.37
N GLU A 34 14.05 14.60 -6.22
CA GLU A 34 13.87 15.45 -5.04
C GLU A 34 15.19 15.77 -4.31
N LYS A 35 16.32 15.17 -4.71
CA LYS A 35 17.63 15.28 -4.06
C LYS A 35 17.57 14.90 -2.58
N VAL A 36 16.82 13.85 -2.25
CA VAL A 36 16.66 13.32 -0.91
C VAL A 36 17.36 11.95 -0.83
N SER A 37 18.19 11.78 0.21
CA SER A 37 18.86 10.53 0.54
C SER A 37 18.39 10.07 1.91
N PRO A 38 17.31 9.28 1.99
CA PRO A 38 16.75 8.84 3.26
C PRO A 38 17.70 7.87 3.98
N ARG A 39 17.66 7.86 5.31
CA ARG A 39 18.34 6.87 6.16
C ARG A 39 17.34 5.99 6.91
N THR A 40 16.12 6.49 7.06
CA THR A 40 15.05 5.83 7.80
C THR A 40 13.79 5.82 6.96
N ALA A 41 13.04 4.73 7.03
CA ALA A 41 11.77 4.60 6.31
C ALA A 41 10.68 3.97 7.19
N VAL A 42 9.43 4.28 6.87
CA VAL A 42 8.27 3.50 7.27
C VAL A 42 7.56 2.98 6.03
N ASP A 43 7.25 1.69 6.05
CA ASP A 43 6.42 0.99 5.07
C ASP A 43 5.04 0.80 5.70
N LEU A 44 4.06 1.51 5.20
CA LEU A 44 2.70 1.61 5.72
C LEU A 44 1.81 0.59 5.01
N ALA A 45 1.02 -0.17 5.79
CA ALA A 45 0.31 -1.35 5.31
C ALA A 45 1.26 -2.31 4.59
N CYS A 46 2.34 -2.70 5.29
CA CYS A 46 3.47 -3.40 4.70
C CYS A 46 3.18 -4.86 4.30
N GLY A 47 2.03 -5.42 4.70
CA GLY A 47 1.64 -6.79 4.43
C GLY A 47 2.72 -7.80 4.86
N THR A 48 3.09 -8.69 3.95
CA THR A 48 4.14 -9.71 4.15
C THR A 48 5.57 -9.14 4.07
N GLY A 49 5.73 -7.80 3.93
CA GLY A 49 7.01 -7.11 4.04
C GLY A 49 7.89 -7.13 2.80
N SER A 50 7.35 -7.37 1.60
CA SER A 50 8.13 -7.39 0.35
C SER A 50 8.80 -6.04 0.05
N VAL A 51 8.07 -4.92 0.21
CA VAL A 51 8.64 -3.56 0.08
C VAL A 51 9.59 -3.27 1.25
N THR A 52 9.19 -3.63 2.48
CA THR A 52 10.04 -3.49 3.69
C THR A 52 11.40 -4.15 3.50
N GLU A 53 11.43 -5.39 2.99
CA GLU A 53 12.67 -6.13 2.72
C GLU A 53 13.58 -5.38 1.74
N LEU A 54 13.03 -4.88 0.64
CA LEU A 54 13.76 -4.13 -0.38
C LEU A 54 14.29 -2.81 0.16
N LEU A 55 13.52 -2.08 0.98
CA LEU A 55 13.99 -0.87 1.65
C LEU A 55 15.18 -1.16 2.58
N CYS A 56 15.14 -2.27 3.34
CA CYS A 56 16.26 -2.72 4.15
C CYS A 56 17.49 -3.06 3.31
N LYS A 57 17.31 -3.77 2.19
CA LYS A 57 18.40 -4.10 1.24
C LYS A 57 19.01 -2.85 0.59
N LYS A 58 18.25 -1.76 0.46
CA LYS A 58 18.79 -0.43 0.07
C LYS A 58 19.51 0.29 1.20
N GLY A 59 19.63 -0.31 2.40
CA GLY A 59 20.38 0.23 3.54
C GLY A 59 19.57 1.10 4.50
N LEU A 60 18.24 1.20 4.34
CA LEU A 60 17.40 1.99 5.24
C LEU A 60 17.09 1.25 6.55
N LYS A 61 17.09 1.99 7.67
CA LYS A 61 16.45 1.53 8.90
C LYS A 61 14.95 1.63 8.72
N THR A 62 14.29 0.48 8.55
CA THR A 62 12.89 0.43 8.14
C THR A 62 11.98 -0.04 9.27
N ILE A 63 10.80 0.55 9.34
CA ILE A 63 9.69 0.12 10.19
C ILE A 63 8.57 -0.32 9.26
N GLY A 64 8.10 -1.57 9.38
CA GLY A 64 6.88 -2.04 8.73
C GLY A 64 5.68 -1.84 9.67
N VAL A 65 4.59 -1.33 9.16
CA VAL A 65 3.34 -1.11 9.90
C VAL A 65 2.22 -1.79 9.14
N ASP A 66 1.47 -2.65 9.82
CA ASP A 66 0.27 -3.27 9.27
C ASP A 66 -0.79 -3.45 10.35
N LEU A 67 -2.03 -3.70 9.95
CA LEU A 67 -3.14 -3.98 10.85
C LEU A 67 -3.24 -5.49 11.17
N SER A 68 -2.72 -6.36 10.30
CA SER A 68 -2.79 -7.81 10.39
C SER A 68 -1.56 -8.39 11.08
N GLU A 69 -1.75 -9.02 12.25
CA GLU A 69 -0.68 -9.74 12.96
C GLU A 69 -0.16 -10.93 12.15
N ASP A 70 -1.04 -11.60 11.36
CA ASP A 70 -0.67 -12.72 10.51
C ASP A 70 0.26 -12.27 9.38
N MET A 71 -0.03 -11.12 8.73
CA MET A 71 0.84 -10.51 7.74
C MET A 71 2.20 -10.14 8.34
N LEU A 72 2.21 -9.50 9.52
CA LEU A 72 3.45 -9.13 10.21
C LEU A 72 4.28 -10.36 10.63
N THR A 73 3.65 -11.48 10.95
CA THR A 73 4.35 -12.74 11.22
C THR A 73 5.10 -13.23 9.98
N GLN A 74 4.46 -13.21 8.81
CA GLN A 74 5.11 -13.54 7.53
C GLN A 74 6.26 -12.56 7.22
N ALA A 75 6.02 -11.26 7.43
CA ALA A 75 7.03 -10.23 7.21
C ALA A 75 8.29 -10.43 8.10
N GLN A 76 8.09 -10.79 9.38
CA GLN A 76 9.18 -11.11 10.29
C GLN A 76 9.99 -12.32 9.83
N GLN A 77 9.32 -13.38 9.37
CA GLN A 77 9.97 -14.58 8.85
C GLN A 77 10.77 -14.26 7.58
N LYS A 78 10.17 -13.54 6.62
CA LYS A 78 10.80 -13.12 5.36
C LYS A 78 12.08 -12.31 5.60
N THR A 79 12.08 -11.43 6.58
CA THR A 79 13.19 -10.50 6.86
C THR A 79 14.17 -11.00 7.93
N ALA A 80 13.96 -12.19 8.50
CA ALA A 80 14.77 -12.72 9.61
C ALA A 80 16.27 -12.84 9.29
N GLY A 81 16.61 -13.10 8.02
CA GLY A 81 18.00 -13.25 7.54
C GLY A 81 18.72 -11.94 7.21
N LEU A 82 18.04 -10.79 7.28
CA LEU A 82 18.66 -9.50 6.95
C LEU A 82 19.58 -9.02 8.07
N GLU A 83 20.75 -8.47 7.71
CA GLU A 83 21.66 -7.81 8.64
C GLU A 83 21.00 -6.57 9.27
N ASN A 84 20.34 -5.76 8.45
CA ASN A 84 19.58 -4.59 8.89
C ASN A 84 18.08 -4.95 9.03
N ARG A 85 17.75 -5.68 10.11
CA ARG A 85 16.39 -6.15 10.36
C ARG A 85 15.42 -5.00 10.59
N PRO A 86 14.25 -5.01 9.94
CA PRO A 86 13.20 -4.03 10.21
C PRO A 86 12.54 -4.28 11.56
N MET A 87 11.88 -3.24 12.09
CA MET A 87 10.91 -3.38 13.18
C MET A 87 9.51 -3.46 12.58
N PHE A 88 8.63 -4.25 13.21
CA PHE A 88 7.23 -4.34 12.80
C PHE A 88 6.31 -3.88 13.93
N ILE A 89 5.25 -3.15 13.57
CA ILE A 89 4.28 -2.58 14.52
C ILE A 89 2.87 -2.86 13.99
N CYS A 90 2.06 -3.56 14.81
CA CYS A 90 0.64 -3.77 14.51
C CYS A 90 -0.16 -2.56 14.97
N GLN A 91 -0.63 -1.74 14.02
CA GLN A 91 -1.51 -0.59 14.30
C GLN A 91 -2.20 -0.08 13.04
N PRO A 92 -3.40 0.48 13.15
CA PRO A 92 -4.07 1.11 12.02
C PRO A 92 -3.43 2.46 11.69
N LEU A 93 -3.40 2.82 10.40
CA LEU A 93 -2.70 4.01 9.89
C LEU A 93 -3.26 5.32 10.45
N GLN A 94 -4.57 5.43 10.68
CA GLN A 94 -5.21 6.60 11.30
C GLN A 94 -4.82 6.81 12.78
N ARG A 95 -4.16 5.81 13.38
CA ARG A 95 -3.59 5.88 14.75
C ARG A 95 -2.07 5.78 14.76
N LEU A 96 -1.41 5.92 13.61
CA LEU A 96 0.03 5.80 13.47
C LEU A 96 0.78 6.67 14.49
N ARG A 97 1.69 6.05 15.24
CA ARG A 97 2.60 6.70 16.18
C ARG A 97 3.98 6.07 16.10
N LEU A 98 4.96 6.84 15.69
CA LEU A 98 6.35 6.45 15.71
C LEU A 98 7.09 7.21 16.82
N ARG A 99 8.02 6.54 17.49
CA ARG A 99 8.85 7.17 18.56
C ARG A 99 9.82 8.21 18.01
N ARG A 100 10.26 8.04 16.77
CA ARG A 100 11.20 8.96 16.07
C ARG A 100 10.67 9.20 14.67
N GLY A 101 10.96 10.37 14.13
CA GLY A 101 10.61 10.69 12.75
C GLY A 101 11.42 9.86 11.75
N VAL A 102 10.86 9.70 10.55
CA VAL A 102 11.47 9.00 9.43
C VAL A 102 11.65 9.93 8.24
N ASP A 103 12.59 9.60 7.34
CA ASP A 103 12.90 10.42 6.18
C ASP A 103 12.01 10.07 4.97
N LEU A 104 11.52 8.83 4.94
CA LEU A 104 10.67 8.30 3.88
C LEU A 104 9.48 7.57 4.50
N ALA A 105 8.28 7.85 4.01
CA ALA A 105 7.11 7.03 4.22
C ALA A 105 6.64 6.51 2.86
N VAL A 106 6.35 5.22 2.76
CA VAL A 106 5.75 4.61 1.58
C VAL A 106 4.47 3.90 1.97
N CYS A 107 3.47 3.90 1.08
CA CYS A 107 2.25 3.11 1.22
C CYS A 107 1.95 2.55 -0.17
N ALA A 108 2.26 1.28 -0.37
CA ALA A 108 2.28 0.64 -1.67
C ALA A 108 1.00 -0.14 -1.95
N LEU A 109 0.73 -0.38 -3.25
CA LEU A 109 -0.34 -1.27 -3.72
C LEU A 109 -1.70 -0.88 -3.17
N ASP A 110 -2.15 0.34 -3.52
CA ASP A 110 -3.50 0.85 -3.22
C ASP A 110 -3.96 0.74 -1.76
N SER A 111 -3.03 0.53 -0.83
CA SER A 111 -3.38 0.25 0.57
C SER A 111 -4.14 1.40 1.26
N LEU A 112 -4.03 2.65 0.78
CA LEU A 112 -4.86 3.75 1.29
C LEU A 112 -6.32 3.61 0.89
N ASP A 113 -6.64 2.98 -0.24
CA ASP A 113 -8.00 2.78 -0.72
C ASP A 113 -8.79 1.86 0.21
N TYR A 114 -8.10 0.97 0.95
CA TYR A 114 -8.69 0.11 1.98
C TYR A 114 -9.19 0.86 3.22
N ILE A 115 -8.83 2.12 3.39
CA ILE A 115 -9.41 2.98 4.43
C ILE A 115 -10.71 3.56 3.87
N THR A 116 -11.81 2.82 3.99
CA THR A 116 -13.09 3.17 3.34
C THR A 116 -13.83 4.35 3.98
N GLU A 117 -13.41 4.81 5.15
CA GLU A 117 -13.95 6.02 5.78
C GLU A 117 -13.03 7.22 5.44
N PRO A 118 -13.52 8.21 4.64
CA PRO A 118 -12.70 9.33 4.19
C PRO A 118 -12.02 10.13 5.31
N GLU A 119 -12.68 10.31 6.45
CA GLU A 119 -12.09 11.03 7.59
C GLU A 119 -10.95 10.23 8.24
N ASP A 120 -11.04 8.90 8.25
CA ASP A 120 -9.95 8.03 8.73
C ASP A 120 -8.74 8.09 7.78
N CYS A 121 -8.97 8.15 6.46
CA CYS A 121 -7.90 8.32 5.48
C CYS A 121 -7.22 9.70 5.65
N ARG A 122 -8.00 10.77 5.81
CA ARG A 122 -7.49 12.12 6.10
C ARG A 122 -6.68 12.14 7.41
N GLN A 123 -7.16 11.45 8.44
CA GLN A 123 -6.43 11.29 9.69
C GLN A 123 -5.14 10.48 9.51
N ALA A 124 -5.14 9.43 8.67
CA ALA A 124 -3.93 8.67 8.35
C ALA A 124 -2.87 9.56 7.67
N ILE A 125 -3.27 10.38 6.68
CA ILE A 125 -2.40 11.37 6.03
C ILE A 125 -1.79 12.33 7.07
N PHE A 126 -2.61 12.85 8.01
CA PHE A 126 -2.12 13.70 9.10
C PHE A 126 -1.09 12.97 9.98
N ARG A 127 -1.33 11.70 10.30
CA ARG A 127 -0.41 10.89 11.10
C ARG A 127 0.92 10.63 10.39
N VAL A 128 0.87 10.38 9.08
CA VAL A 128 2.08 10.24 8.26
C VAL A 128 2.88 11.55 8.25
N TYR A 129 2.22 12.69 8.07
CA TYR A 129 2.88 14.00 8.18
C TYR A 129 3.59 14.18 9.51
N ARG A 130 2.95 13.79 10.62
CA ARG A 130 3.55 13.86 11.95
C ARG A 130 4.73 12.92 12.13
N ALA A 131 4.70 11.75 11.48
CA ALA A 131 5.75 10.74 11.54
C ALA A 131 7.00 11.10 10.70
N LEU A 132 6.86 11.96 9.70
CA LEU A 132 7.99 12.37 8.87
C LEU A 132 8.88 13.42 9.57
N ASN A 133 10.18 13.33 9.32
CA ASN A 133 11.16 14.39 9.60
C ASN A 133 10.89 15.61 8.69
N PRO A 134 11.29 16.84 9.09
CA PRO A 134 11.31 17.98 8.18
C PRO A 134 12.10 17.65 6.89
N GLY A 135 11.51 17.93 5.73
CA GLY A 135 12.06 17.57 4.43
C GLY A 135 11.82 16.13 3.99
N GLY A 136 11.24 15.29 4.84
CA GLY A 136 10.88 13.90 4.52
C GLY A 136 9.82 13.79 3.42
N ILE A 137 9.82 12.65 2.76
CA ILE A 137 8.96 12.35 1.59
C ILE A 137 7.93 11.29 1.95
N PHE A 138 6.70 11.50 1.51
CA PHE A 138 5.64 10.49 1.47
C PHE A 138 5.37 10.10 0.02
N ILE A 139 5.38 8.80 -0.30
CA ILE A 139 5.05 8.25 -1.61
C ILE A 139 4.00 7.17 -1.41
N PHE A 140 2.93 7.22 -2.16
CA PHE A 140 1.89 6.19 -2.16
C PHE A 140 1.23 6.10 -3.52
N ASP A 141 0.53 5.02 -3.75
CA ASP A 141 -0.28 4.82 -4.94
C ASP A 141 -1.73 4.51 -4.58
N ILE A 142 -2.60 4.74 -5.53
CA ILE A 142 -4.03 4.43 -5.48
C ILE A 142 -4.48 3.81 -6.80
N ASN A 143 -5.51 3.00 -6.73
CA ASN A 143 -6.33 2.69 -7.88
C ASN A 143 -7.14 3.93 -8.28
N THR A 144 -7.23 4.23 -9.58
CA THR A 144 -8.06 5.35 -10.00
C THR A 144 -9.55 5.05 -9.81
N PRO A 145 -10.39 6.07 -9.56
CA PRO A 145 -11.85 5.87 -9.50
C PRO A 145 -12.42 5.19 -10.76
N GLU A 146 -11.83 5.46 -11.92
CA GLU A 146 -12.20 4.83 -13.19
C GLU A 146 -11.93 3.33 -13.18
N LYS A 147 -10.77 2.90 -12.64
CA LYS A 147 -10.46 1.48 -12.48
C LYS A 147 -11.46 0.81 -11.55
N LEU A 148 -11.71 1.38 -10.37
CA LEU A 148 -12.60 0.77 -9.39
C LEU A 148 -14.04 0.65 -9.89
N ARG A 149 -14.54 1.67 -10.61
CA ARG A 149 -15.85 1.59 -11.26
C ARG A 149 -15.91 0.51 -12.34
N ALA A 150 -14.82 0.33 -13.10
CA ALA A 150 -14.76 -0.69 -14.14
C ALA A 150 -14.77 -2.13 -13.60
N MET A 151 -14.56 -2.31 -12.28
CA MET A 151 -14.67 -3.62 -11.63
C MET A 151 -16.10 -4.07 -11.41
N ASP A 152 -17.10 -3.18 -11.55
CA ASP A 152 -18.51 -3.51 -11.35
C ASP A 152 -18.96 -4.65 -12.29
N GLY A 153 -19.52 -5.70 -11.69
CA GLY A 153 -19.97 -6.88 -12.42
C GLY A 153 -18.86 -7.76 -13.01
N GLN A 154 -17.58 -7.44 -12.79
CA GLN A 154 -16.47 -8.25 -13.30
C GLN A 154 -16.22 -9.49 -12.46
N VAL A 155 -15.79 -10.55 -13.13
CA VAL A 155 -15.34 -11.80 -12.49
C VAL A 155 -13.97 -12.16 -13.05
N PHE A 156 -13.00 -12.34 -12.16
CA PHE A 156 -11.66 -12.75 -12.50
C PHE A 156 -11.36 -14.11 -11.91
N LEU A 157 -10.59 -14.88 -12.63
CA LEU A 157 -10.10 -16.20 -12.23
C LEU A 157 -8.59 -16.15 -12.21
N ASP A 158 -8.03 -16.66 -11.12
CA ASP A 158 -6.61 -16.89 -10.97
C ASP A 158 -6.39 -18.31 -10.45
N GLU A 159 -5.59 -19.11 -11.15
CA GLU A 159 -5.43 -20.53 -10.82
C GLU A 159 -4.01 -21.01 -11.01
N ASP A 160 -3.58 -21.91 -10.13
CA ASP A 160 -2.44 -22.78 -10.27
C ASP A 160 -2.78 -24.22 -9.84
N ASP A 161 -1.82 -25.12 -9.86
CA ASP A 161 -2.02 -26.53 -9.46
C ASP A 161 -2.54 -26.71 -8.04
N SER A 162 -2.46 -25.69 -7.19
CA SER A 162 -2.73 -25.76 -5.75
C SER A 162 -3.71 -24.72 -5.23
N VAL A 163 -4.00 -23.70 -6.03
CA VAL A 163 -4.91 -22.61 -5.69
C VAL A 163 -5.83 -22.29 -6.86
N TYR A 164 -7.09 -22.07 -6.53
CA TYR A 164 -8.10 -21.56 -7.44
C TYR A 164 -8.80 -20.38 -6.76
N CYS A 165 -8.72 -19.20 -7.35
CA CYS A 165 -9.24 -17.97 -6.79
C CYS A 165 -10.25 -17.33 -7.74
N VAL A 166 -11.41 -16.98 -7.22
CA VAL A 166 -12.46 -16.28 -7.97
C VAL A 166 -12.72 -14.94 -7.32
N TRP A 167 -12.47 -13.87 -8.06
CA TRP A 167 -12.76 -12.51 -7.64
C TRP A 167 -14.04 -12.02 -8.31
N ARG A 168 -14.92 -11.37 -7.54
CA ARG A 168 -16.11 -10.69 -8.05
C ARG A 168 -16.10 -9.27 -7.57
N GLY A 169 -16.15 -8.31 -8.50
CA GLY A 169 -16.20 -6.89 -8.19
C GLY A 169 -17.63 -6.36 -8.22
N GLU A 170 -17.97 -5.52 -7.26
CA GLU A 170 -19.20 -4.74 -7.21
C GLU A 170 -18.84 -3.31 -6.82
N PHE A 171 -19.35 -2.32 -7.57
CA PHE A 171 -19.12 -0.90 -7.27
C PHE A 171 -20.42 -0.22 -6.86
N SER A 172 -20.39 0.51 -5.75
CA SER A 172 -21.51 1.32 -5.28
C SER A 172 -21.24 2.79 -5.52
N GLU A 173 -21.97 3.41 -6.43
CA GLU A 173 -21.93 4.86 -6.68
C GLU A 173 -22.41 5.68 -5.46
N GLU A 174 -23.29 5.12 -4.63
CA GLU A 174 -23.80 5.80 -3.44
C GLU A 174 -22.72 5.97 -2.37
N THR A 175 -21.92 4.93 -2.13
CA THR A 175 -20.86 4.90 -1.12
C THR A 175 -19.47 5.18 -1.68
N ASN A 176 -19.32 5.18 -3.02
CA ASN A 176 -18.05 5.30 -3.74
C ASN A 176 -17.06 4.17 -3.35
N ILE A 177 -17.58 2.96 -3.08
CA ILE A 177 -16.81 1.80 -2.65
C ILE A 177 -16.90 0.69 -3.70
N CYS A 178 -15.75 0.13 -4.04
CA CYS A 178 -15.62 -1.15 -4.74
C CYS A 178 -15.46 -2.26 -3.70
N SER A 179 -16.34 -3.26 -3.77
CA SER A 179 -16.25 -4.47 -2.93
C SER A 179 -15.81 -5.65 -3.80
N TYR A 180 -14.81 -6.39 -3.31
CA TYR A 180 -14.34 -7.60 -3.97
C TYR A 180 -14.66 -8.80 -3.09
N GLY A 181 -15.56 -9.68 -3.58
CA GLY A 181 -15.76 -10.99 -2.99
C GLY A 181 -14.74 -11.97 -3.57
N MET A 182 -13.90 -12.54 -2.74
CA MET A 182 -12.87 -13.50 -3.13
C MET A 182 -13.16 -14.89 -2.57
N ASP A 183 -13.45 -15.85 -3.45
CA ASP A 183 -13.49 -17.26 -3.12
C ASP A 183 -12.11 -17.89 -3.40
N LEU A 184 -11.44 -18.30 -2.33
CA LEU A 184 -10.14 -18.95 -2.40
C LEU A 184 -10.29 -20.45 -2.11
N PHE A 185 -9.92 -21.29 -3.08
CA PHE A 185 -9.85 -22.74 -2.93
C PHE A 185 -8.37 -23.15 -2.86
N GLN A 186 -7.99 -23.86 -1.81
CA GLN A 186 -6.63 -24.34 -1.60
C GLN A 186 -6.60 -25.86 -1.58
N ARG A 187 -5.66 -26.47 -2.31
CA ARG A 187 -5.51 -27.91 -2.45
C ARG A 187 -4.70 -28.50 -1.28
N HIS A 188 -5.25 -29.55 -0.67
CA HIS A 188 -4.60 -30.36 0.36
C HIS A 188 -4.60 -31.82 -0.10
N GLY A 189 -3.58 -32.19 -0.87
CA GLY A 189 -3.51 -33.52 -1.51
C GLY A 189 -4.61 -33.71 -2.56
N LYS A 190 -5.62 -34.53 -2.27
CA LYS A 190 -6.78 -34.75 -3.16
C LYS A 190 -8.01 -33.92 -2.79
N LEU A 191 -7.97 -33.21 -1.67
CA LEU A 191 -9.08 -32.41 -1.16
C LEU A 191 -8.80 -30.93 -1.39
N TRP A 192 -9.87 -30.14 -1.40
CA TRP A 192 -9.85 -28.69 -1.48
C TRP A 192 -10.55 -28.08 -0.27
N SER A 193 -9.96 -27.09 0.34
CA SER A 193 -10.64 -26.22 1.30
C SER A 193 -11.06 -24.93 0.59
N ARG A 194 -12.23 -24.41 0.97
CA ARG A 194 -12.71 -23.09 0.52
C ARG A 194 -12.67 -22.11 1.67
N SER A 195 -12.16 -20.93 1.43
CA SER A 195 -12.32 -19.75 2.28
C SER A 195 -12.91 -18.60 1.46
N PHE A 196 -13.52 -17.65 2.14
CA PHE A 196 -14.07 -16.46 1.53
C PHE A 196 -13.53 -15.24 2.27
N GLU A 197 -13.10 -14.23 1.51
CA GLU A 197 -12.72 -12.93 2.03
C GLU A 197 -13.44 -11.82 1.26
N GLU A 198 -13.73 -10.73 1.93
CA GLU A 198 -14.25 -9.52 1.31
C GLU A 198 -13.22 -8.40 1.50
N HIS A 199 -12.89 -7.75 0.40
CA HIS A 199 -12.04 -6.58 0.36
C HIS A 199 -12.85 -5.39 -0.10
N ARG A 200 -12.60 -4.21 0.46
CA ARG A 200 -13.32 -2.99 0.14
C ARG A 200 -12.35 -1.86 -0.05
N GLU A 201 -12.49 -1.16 -1.18
CA GLU A 201 -11.67 -0.03 -1.54
C GLU A 201 -12.56 1.20 -1.81
N TYR A 202 -12.20 2.33 -1.22
CA TYR A 202 -12.85 3.60 -1.51
C TYR A 202 -12.17 4.26 -2.71
N ALA A 203 -12.96 4.72 -3.68
CA ALA A 203 -12.46 5.32 -4.91
C ALA A 203 -12.02 6.78 -4.68
N TYR A 204 -10.88 6.97 -4.04
CA TYR A 204 -10.30 8.30 -3.83
C TYR A 204 -9.85 8.92 -5.13
N SER A 205 -10.25 10.18 -5.36
CA SER A 205 -9.67 10.95 -6.47
C SER A 205 -8.31 11.56 -6.08
N ALA A 206 -7.44 11.74 -7.08
CA ALA A 206 -6.17 12.44 -6.89
C ALA A 206 -6.38 13.84 -6.29
N ASP A 207 -7.38 14.58 -6.76
CA ASP A 207 -7.66 15.94 -6.29
C ASP A 207 -8.07 15.97 -4.82
N GLN A 208 -8.87 15.00 -4.37
CA GLN A 208 -9.27 14.87 -2.96
C GLN A 208 -8.05 14.63 -2.07
N LEU A 209 -7.20 13.67 -2.43
CA LEU A 209 -5.99 13.34 -1.66
C LEU A 209 -4.97 14.49 -1.67
N VAL A 210 -4.77 15.13 -2.83
CA VAL A 210 -3.92 16.33 -2.94
C VAL A 210 -4.45 17.49 -2.09
N GLY A 211 -5.78 17.65 -2.03
CA GLY A 211 -6.43 18.61 -1.14
C GLY A 211 -6.05 18.36 0.33
N TRP A 212 -6.23 17.14 0.81
CA TRP A 212 -5.90 16.77 2.20
C TRP A 212 -4.41 16.86 2.51
N LEU A 213 -3.54 16.49 1.56
CA LEU A 213 -2.09 16.67 1.72
C LEU A 213 -1.72 18.14 1.93
N ARG A 214 -2.32 19.06 1.15
CA ARG A 214 -2.10 20.51 1.28
C ARG A 214 -2.62 21.04 2.63
N GLU A 215 -3.82 20.65 3.03
CA GLU A 215 -4.43 21.04 4.31
C GLU A 215 -3.57 20.66 5.50
N VAL A 216 -2.94 19.48 5.45
CA VAL A 216 -2.05 18.98 6.50
C VAL A 216 -0.70 19.70 6.52
N GLY A 217 -0.31 20.36 5.41
CA GLY A 217 0.93 21.12 5.30
C GLY A 217 2.02 20.49 4.45
N PHE A 218 1.70 19.45 3.67
CA PHE A 218 2.62 18.94 2.67
C PHE A 218 2.82 19.95 1.53
N THR A 219 4.01 19.96 1.00
CA THR A 219 4.44 20.81 -0.13
C THR A 219 5.07 19.95 -1.23
N GLY A 220 5.38 20.57 -2.37
CA GLY A 220 6.02 19.85 -3.47
C GLY A 220 5.26 18.58 -3.87
N ILE A 221 3.94 18.65 -3.89
CA ILE A 221 3.08 17.50 -4.23
C ILE A 221 3.14 17.29 -5.74
N ALA A 222 3.32 16.04 -6.16
CA ALA A 222 3.28 15.64 -7.56
C ALA A 222 2.46 14.35 -7.71
N VAL A 223 1.72 14.27 -8.82
CA VAL A 223 0.96 13.09 -9.21
C VAL A 223 1.61 12.53 -10.48
N TYR A 224 1.91 11.25 -10.46
CA TYR A 224 2.58 10.51 -11.54
C TYR A 224 1.69 9.40 -12.07
N GLY A 225 1.88 9.03 -13.35
CA GLY A 225 1.30 7.82 -13.91
C GLY A 225 1.91 6.53 -13.34
N ASP A 226 1.47 5.38 -13.84
CA ASP A 226 1.92 4.09 -13.32
C ASP A 226 3.41 3.85 -13.56
N ARG A 227 4.21 4.11 -12.54
CA ARG A 227 5.69 3.91 -12.48
C ARG A 227 6.47 4.71 -13.53
N TRP A 228 5.98 5.92 -13.85
CA TRP A 228 6.71 6.86 -14.69
C TRP A 228 6.57 8.29 -14.14
N LEU A 229 7.61 9.09 -14.34
CA LEU A 229 7.76 10.38 -13.66
C LEU A 229 7.13 11.56 -14.42
N GLU A 230 6.02 11.31 -15.10
CA GLU A 230 5.20 12.31 -15.79
C GLU A 230 3.78 12.28 -15.25
N PRO A 231 2.97 13.30 -15.45
CA PRO A 231 1.57 13.28 -15.07
C PRO A 231 0.82 12.10 -15.67
N PRO A 232 -0.20 11.57 -14.96
CA PRO A 232 -0.98 10.44 -15.46
C PRO A 232 -1.67 10.77 -16.78
N LYS A 233 -1.74 9.79 -17.66
CA LYS A 233 -2.51 9.86 -18.90
C LYS A 233 -3.98 9.54 -18.64
N ALA A 234 -4.84 9.93 -19.59
CA ALA A 234 -6.24 9.51 -19.56
C ALA A 234 -6.32 7.97 -19.60
N GLY A 235 -7.17 7.38 -18.72
CA GLY A 235 -7.35 5.93 -18.63
C GLY A 235 -6.30 5.19 -17.78
N GLU A 236 -5.38 5.90 -17.10
CA GLU A 236 -4.49 5.29 -16.13
C GLU A 236 -5.30 4.59 -15.04
N GLN A 237 -4.93 3.35 -14.74
CA GLN A 237 -5.63 2.54 -13.74
C GLN A 237 -5.02 2.68 -12.34
N ARG A 238 -3.76 3.10 -12.27
CA ARG A 238 -3.00 3.34 -11.04
C ARG A 238 -2.20 4.63 -11.16
N ILE A 239 -2.19 5.40 -10.11
CA ILE A 239 -1.41 6.64 -10.05
C ILE A 239 -0.60 6.68 -8.75
N TYR A 240 0.53 7.37 -8.81
CA TYR A 240 1.40 7.57 -7.67
C TYR A 240 1.38 9.04 -7.23
N ILE A 241 1.32 9.25 -5.93
CA ILE A 241 1.34 10.59 -5.34
C ILE A 241 2.57 10.70 -4.45
N LYS A 242 3.35 11.76 -4.68
CA LYS A 242 4.47 12.14 -3.84
C LYS A 242 4.18 13.46 -3.15
N ALA A 243 4.50 13.55 -1.87
CA ALA A 243 4.38 14.77 -1.09
C ALA A 243 5.59 14.97 -0.17
N ARG A 244 6.01 16.21 0.06
CA ARG A 244 7.16 16.55 0.89
C ARG A 244 6.73 17.32 2.14
N LYS A 245 7.20 16.91 3.31
CA LYS A 245 7.04 17.72 4.52
C LYS A 245 7.95 18.95 4.46
N GLY A 246 7.38 20.12 4.70
CA GLY A 246 8.13 21.38 4.71
C GLY A 246 9.32 21.35 5.69
N ILE A 247 10.37 22.06 5.35
CA ILE A 247 11.48 22.34 6.28
C ILE A 247 11.07 23.59 7.06
N VAL A 248 10.81 23.40 8.36
CA VAL A 248 10.63 24.57 9.25
C VAL A 248 11.97 25.27 9.34
N LYS A 249 12.04 26.50 8.85
CA LYS A 249 13.23 27.36 9.01
C LYS A 249 13.32 27.87 10.43
#